data_807da86d24f4dd27f316d41b0053cb39
#
_entry.id   807da86d24f4dd27f316d41b0053cb39
#
_cell.length_a   1.000
_cell.length_b   1.000
_cell.length_c   1.000
_cell.angle_alpha   90.00
_cell.angle_beta   90.00
_cell.angle_gamma   90.00
#
_symmetry.space_group_name_H-M   'P 1'
#
loop_
_entity.id
_entity.type
_entity.pdbx_description
1 polymer ?
#
loop_
_entity_poly.entity_id
_entity_poly.type
_entity_poly.pdbx_seq_one_letter_code
_entity_poly.pdbx_strand_id
1 'polypeptide(L)'
;MKKLIIAILMTLTIFVGVFSLSAQGQSCPWNVHATIVYGNKTFVYNLKDNLKDCPQKVAFLGEQSRWELYQYLQTLPLARAEIYNYILPNFHHVLQFFAYVCREKRDATVRFDKFGFAYTEGVDGVSINEQKLLESVLACHNGEKIVLPLLVHKATTVEQLKNRTQLRATFTTHFPNSNAERIHNITLATKSLNGTIVDVGEKFSFNQVVGKRTEQNGYKTAKVILDGVYVDGVGGGVCQVSTTLYNALLLADITPSACQHSLISNYVLAGFDAMVSDIGADLTFVNNTASPIYIQGAVQGKSVTFYIYGLPNKWHIERESIAQVEPFDTTEVVDEQKYPHLVYTDQTQVVRGGSNGVKSQSILHYYQNGKLVESKLIRKNTYKKVDKIVARGNLVRPMEQFPLVQSDLLLDGV
;
A
#
# COMPACT_ATOMS: atom_id res chain seq x y z
N MET A 1 -44.50 -12.36 -35.38
CA MET A 1 -44.54 -13.40 -34.32
C MET A 1 -45.66 -14.40 -34.51
N LYS A 2 -46.92 -14.02 -34.72
CA LYS A 2 -48.03 -15.01 -34.97
C LYS A 2 -47.83 -15.88 -36.21
N LYS A 3 -47.23 -15.38 -37.30
CA LYS A 3 -46.98 -16.16 -38.52
C LYS A 3 -45.85 -17.21 -38.37
N LEU A 4 -44.87 -16.97 -37.49
CA LEU A 4 -43.75 -17.91 -37.23
C LEU A 4 -44.23 -19.09 -36.33
N ILE A 5 -45.12 -18.83 -35.38
CA ILE A 5 -45.72 -19.84 -34.51
C ILE A 5 -46.61 -20.79 -35.33
N ILE A 6 -47.35 -20.28 -36.34
CA ILE A 6 -48.19 -21.09 -37.21
C ILE A 6 -47.34 -21.99 -38.14
N ALA A 7 -46.20 -21.50 -38.62
CA ALA A 7 -45.27 -22.27 -39.45
C ALA A 7 -44.63 -23.45 -38.66
N ILE A 8 -44.25 -23.22 -37.41
CA ILE A 8 -43.66 -24.27 -36.54
C ILE A 8 -44.72 -25.28 -36.10
N LEU A 9 -45.97 -24.86 -35.86
CA LEU A 9 -47.08 -25.76 -35.61
C LEU A 9 -47.50 -26.59 -36.84
N MET A 10 -47.36 -26.03 -38.07
CA MET A 10 -47.64 -26.78 -39.31
C MET A 10 -46.52 -27.80 -39.64
N THR A 11 -45.28 -27.50 -39.38
CA THR A 11 -44.18 -28.47 -39.55
C THR A 11 -44.23 -29.62 -38.52
N LEU A 12 -44.73 -29.36 -37.31
CA LEU A 12 -44.93 -30.41 -36.31
C LEU A 12 -46.14 -31.30 -36.66
N THR A 13 -47.18 -30.77 -37.34
CA THR A 13 -48.36 -31.54 -37.78
C THR A 13 -48.10 -32.40 -39.01
N ILE A 14 -47.16 -32.05 -39.89
CA ILE A 14 -46.79 -32.86 -41.06
C ILE A 14 -45.94 -34.08 -40.67
N PHE A 15 -45.17 -34.03 -39.57
CA PHE A 15 -44.38 -35.16 -39.09
C PHE A 15 -45.22 -36.21 -38.31
N VAL A 16 -46.43 -35.85 -37.85
CA VAL A 16 -47.33 -36.80 -37.12
C VAL A 16 -48.15 -37.70 -38.05
N GLY A 17 -48.11 -37.42 -39.37
CA GLY A 17 -48.97 -38.12 -40.36
C GLY A 17 -48.40 -39.43 -40.97
N VAL A 18 -47.16 -39.81 -40.66
CA VAL A 18 -46.51 -40.95 -41.37
C VAL A 18 -46.14 -42.15 -40.47
N PHE A 19 -46.29 -42.04 -39.16
CA PHE A 19 -45.95 -43.14 -38.26
C PHE A 19 -47.13 -43.64 -37.43
N SER A 20 -48.16 -44.23 -38.12
CA SER A 20 -49.12 -45.15 -37.50
C SER A 20 -48.79 -46.56 -37.90
N LEU A 21 -47.71 -47.14 -37.40
CA LEU A 21 -47.48 -48.59 -37.48
C LEU A 21 -46.64 -49.08 -36.30
N SER A 22 -47.23 -49.93 -35.48
CA SER A 22 -46.66 -50.83 -34.46
C SER A 22 -46.02 -50.15 -33.22
N ALA A 23 -46.89 -49.78 -32.28
CA ALA A 23 -46.48 -49.59 -30.86
C ALA A 23 -46.45 -50.96 -30.13
N GLN A 24 -45.56 -51.86 -30.49
CA GLN A 24 -45.19 -52.98 -29.65
C GLN A 24 -43.74 -52.80 -29.17
N GLY A 25 -43.57 -52.39 -27.87
CA GLY A 25 -42.35 -52.64 -27.15
C GLY A 25 -41.27 -51.57 -27.22
N GLN A 26 -41.52 -50.29 -27.63
CA GLN A 26 -40.55 -49.26 -27.46
C GLN A 26 -40.47 -48.78 -25.99
N SER A 27 -39.37 -49.08 -25.34
CA SER A 27 -39.07 -48.54 -24.01
C SER A 27 -39.13 -47.02 -24.07
N CYS A 28 -39.82 -46.42 -23.11
CA CYS A 28 -39.85 -44.95 -22.99
C CYS A 28 -38.42 -44.42 -22.96
N PRO A 29 -38.02 -43.51 -23.87
CA PRO A 29 -36.62 -43.00 -23.95
C PRO A 29 -36.17 -42.29 -22.66
N TRP A 30 -37.07 -42.05 -21.74
CA TRP A 30 -36.84 -41.50 -20.42
C TRP A 30 -36.72 -42.54 -19.31
N ASN A 31 -36.81 -43.84 -19.61
CA ASN A 31 -36.55 -44.91 -18.65
C ASN A 31 -35.04 -45.10 -18.44
N VAL A 32 -34.38 -44.07 -18.01
CA VAL A 32 -32.94 -43.98 -17.83
C VAL A 32 -32.66 -43.59 -16.38
N HIS A 33 -31.72 -44.25 -15.77
CA HIS A 33 -31.16 -43.80 -14.49
C HIS A 33 -29.67 -43.41 -14.65
N ALA A 34 -29.31 -42.31 -14.02
CA ALA A 34 -27.90 -41.84 -13.89
C ALA A 34 -27.39 -42.16 -12.49
N THR A 35 -26.17 -42.66 -12.40
CA THR A 35 -25.48 -42.86 -11.13
C THR A 35 -24.46 -41.77 -10.91
N ILE A 36 -24.81 -40.75 -10.10
CA ILE A 36 -23.94 -39.60 -9.81
C ILE A 36 -23.05 -39.96 -8.64
N VAL A 37 -21.73 -39.79 -8.80
CA VAL A 37 -20.71 -40.20 -7.81
C VAL A 37 -19.78 -39.06 -7.41
N TYR A 38 -19.43 -39.01 -6.10
CA TYR A 38 -18.37 -38.18 -5.58
C TYR A 38 -17.68 -38.92 -4.42
N GLY A 39 -16.37 -39.24 -4.59
CA GLY A 39 -15.67 -40.11 -3.64
C GLY A 39 -16.35 -41.45 -3.47
N ASN A 40 -16.75 -41.79 -2.25
CA ASN A 40 -17.50 -43.02 -1.92
C ASN A 40 -19.03 -42.83 -1.83
N LYS A 41 -19.53 -41.64 -2.15
CA LYS A 41 -20.97 -41.34 -2.13
C LYS A 41 -21.55 -41.46 -3.53
N THR A 42 -22.74 -42.05 -3.59
CA THR A 42 -23.45 -42.32 -4.82
C THR A 42 -24.92 -41.90 -4.68
N PHE A 43 -25.45 -41.25 -5.71
CA PHE A 43 -26.85 -40.92 -5.83
C PHE A 43 -27.38 -41.48 -7.15
N VAL A 44 -28.42 -42.29 -7.09
CA VAL A 44 -29.09 -42.83 -8.29
C VAL A 44 -30.24 -41.90 -8.61
N TYR A 45 -30.19 -41.24 -9.77
CA TYR A 45 -31.21 -40.36 -10.26
C TYR A 45 -32.00 -41.02 -11.39
N ASN A 46 -33.30 -41.32 -11.17
CA ASN A 46 -34.17 -41.92 -12.16
C ASN A 46 -34.96 -40.83 -12.91
N LEU A 47 -34.71 -40.70 -14.20
CA LEU A 47 -35.44 -39.73 -15.03
C LEU A 47 -36.94 -40.11 -15.16
N LYS A 48 -37.26 -41.41 -15.22
CA LYS A 48 -38.64 -41.90 -15.35
C LYS A 48 -39.51 -41.56 -14.14
N ASP A 49 -39.01 -41.76 -12.95
CA ASP A 49 -39.79 -41.55 -11.71
C ASP A 49 -40.17 -40.08 -11.50
N ASN A 50 -39.50 -39.19 -12.20
CA ASN A 50 -39.67 -37.76 -12.09
C ASN A 50 -40.55 -37.16 -13.21
N LEU A 51 -40.94 -37.97 -14.19
CA LEU A 51 -41.74 -37.56 -15.36
C LEU A 51 -43.19 -38.07 -15.28
N LYS A 52 -43.79 -38.09 -14.09
CA LYS A 52 -45.14 -38.62 -13.88
C LYS A 52 -46.21 -38.00 -14.79
N ASP A 53 -46.01 -36.78 -15.22
CA ASP A 53 -46.93 -36.03 -16.08
C ASP A 53 -46.28 -35.63 -17.43
N CYS A 54 -45.29 -36.43 -17.91
CA CYS A 54 -44.69 -36.15 -19.20
C CYS A 54 -45.77 -36.13 -20.30
N PRO A 55 -46.01 -34.99 -20.96
CA PRO A 55 -46.96 -34.96 -22.07
C PRO A 55 -46.54 -36.01 -23.09
N GLN A 56 -47.49 -36.83 -23.58
CA GLN A 56 -47.24 -37.90 -24.55
C GLN A 56 -46.36 -37.46 -25.74
N LYS A 57 -46.35 -36.16 -26.07
CA LYS A 57 -45.49 -35.55 -27.11
C LYS A 57 -44.00 -35.57 -26.78
N VAL A 58 -43.61 -35.60 -25.52
CA VAL A 58 -42.18 -35.60 -25.11
C VAL A 58 -41.63 -37.02 -25.07
N ALA A 59 -42.46 -38.02 -24.88
CA ALA A 59 -42.09 -39.44 -24.85
C ALA A 59 -41.53 -39.98 -26.20
N PHE A 60 -41.74 -39.27 -27.30
CA PHE A 60 -41.24 -39.63 -28.63
C PHE A 60 -39.86 -39.03 -28.98
N LEU A 61 -39.33 -38.20 -28.13
CA LEU A 61 -38.00 -37.57 -28.37
C LEU A 61 -36.91 -38.55 -27.91
N GLY A 62 -35.98 -38.90 -28.78
CA GLY A 62 -34.80 -39.72 -28.47
C GLY A 62 -33.81 -38.97 -27.53
N GLU A 63 -32.72 -39.64 -27.16
CA GLU A 63 -31.74 -39.10 -26.21
C GLU A 63 -31.18 -37.73 -26.62
N GLN A 64 -30.90 -37.49 -27.91
CA GLN A 64 -30.48 -36.19 -28.44
C GLN A 64 -31.56 -35.11 -28.28
N SER A 65 -32.81 -35.47 -28.32
CA SER A 65 -33.93 -34.55 -28.22
C SER A 65 -34.19 -34.03 -26.80
N ARG A 66 -33.68 -34.71 -25.75
CA ARG A 66 -33.77 -34.21 -24.36
C ARG A 66 -32.98 -32.92 -24.17
N TRP A 67 -31.77 -32.88 -24.74
CA TRP A 67 -30.91 -31.68 -24.71
C TRP A 67 -31.48 -30.56 -25.59
N GLU A 68 -31.94 -30.87 -26.78
CA GLU A 68 -32.59 -29.92 -27.67
C GLU A 68 -33.86 -29.32 -27.05
N LEU A 69 -34.69 -30.14 -26.40
CA LEU A 69 -35.85 -29.66 -25.66
C LEU A 69 -35.45 -28.70 -24.52
N TYR A 70 -34.41 -29.05 -23.76
CA TYR A 70 -33.90 -28.20 -22.70
C TYR A 70 -33.43 -26.86 -23.25
N GLN A 71 -32.65 -26.84 -24.34
CA GLN A 71 -32.21 -25.63 -24.98
C GLN A 71 -33.38 -24.79 -25.50
N TYR A 72 -34.37 -25.42 -26.09
CA TYR A 72 -35.57 -24.73 -26.54
C TYR A 72 -36.34 -24.09 -25.39
N LEU A 73 -36.53 -24.80 -24.28
CA LEU A 73 -37.22 -24.24 -23.10
C LEU A 73 -36.49 -23.05 -22.49
N GLN A 74 -35.18 -23.02 -22.58
CA GLN A 74 -34.37 -21.82 -22.15
C GLN A 74 -34.61 -20.60 -23.01
N THR A 75 -35.08 -20.73 -24.23
CA THR A 75 -35.46 -19.60 -25.10
C THR A 75 -36.83 -19.01 -24.76
N LEU A 76 -37.61 -19.69 -23.96
CA LEU A 76 -38.93 -19.23 -23.51
C LEU A 76 -38.78 -18.33 -22.26
N PRO A 77 -39.72 -17.42 -22.03
CA PRO A 77 -39.70 -16.55 -20.83
C PRO A 77 -40.18 -17.34 -19.59
N LEU A 78 -39.53 -18.47 -19.31
CA LEU A 78 -39.81 -19.32 -18.16
C LEU A 78 -38.73 -19.12 -17.10
N ALA A 79 -39.09 -19.15 -15.83
CA ALA A 79 -38.14 -19.18 -14.75
C ALA A 79 -37.31 -20.48 -14.79
N ARG A 80 -36.01 -20.41 -14.49
CA ARG A 80 -35.11 -21.58 -14.49
C ARG A 80 -35.64 -22.73 -13.63
N ALA A 81 -36.28 -22.43 -12.51
CA ALA A 81 -36.92 -23.41 -11.64
C ALA A 81 -38.09 -24.16 -12.33
N GLU A 82 -38.84 -23.47 -13.19
CA GLU A 82 -39.95 -24.10 -13.95
C GLU A 82 -39.41 -25.05 -15.00
N ILE A 83 -38.33 -24.68 -15.69
CA ILE A 83 -37.65 -25.54 -16.66
C ILE A 83 -37.16 -26.82 -15.98
N TYR A 84 -36.51 -26.69 -14.81
CA TYR A 84 -36.06 -27.86 -14.05
C TYR A 84 -37.23 -28.74 -13.59
N ASN A 85 -38.29 -28.14 -13.05
CA ASN A 85 -39.48 -28.91 -12.62
C ASN A 85 -40.15 -29.63 -13.77
N TYR A 86 -40.04 -29.12 -14.99
CA TYR A 86 -40.63 -29.73 -16.17
C TYR A 86 -39.80 -30.88 -16.75
N ILE A 87 -38.48 -30.68 -16.90
CA ILE A 87 -37.58 -31.66 -17.55
C ILE A 87 -36.97 -32.63 -16.54
N LEU A 88 -36.62 -32.15 -15.38
CA LEU A 88 -35.92 -32.90 -14.34
C LEU A 88 -36.56 -32.63 -12.97
N PRO A 89 -37.84 -33.05 -12.77
CA PRO A 89 -38.45 -32.86 -11.48
C PRO A 89 -37.61 -33.54 -10.40
N ASN A 90 -37.52 -32.92 -9.23
CA ASN A 90 -36.68 -33.35 -8.11
C ASN A 90 -35.13 -33.33 -8.36
N PHE A 91 -34.64 -32.73 -9.44
CA PHE A 91 -33.19 -32.59 -9.65
C PHE A 91 -32.50 -31.86 -8.48
N HIS A 92 -33.23 -30.98 -7.80
CA HIS A 92 -32.75 -30.32 -6.61
C HIS A 92 -32.36 -31.28 -5.48
N HIS A 93 -32.95 -32.49 -5.41
CA HIS A 93 -32.56 -33.52 -4.43
C HIS A 93 -31.10 -34.00 -4.67
N VAL A 94 -30.65 -34.05 -5.92
CA VAL A 94 -29.25 -34.35 -6.26
C VAL A 94 -28.32 -33.27 -5.68
N LEU A 95 -28.69 -32.01 -5.91
CA LEU A 95 -27.92 -30.88 -5.40
C LEU A 95 -27.90 -30.86 -3.87
N GLN A 96 -29.01 -31.11 -3.22
CA GLN A 96 -29.12 -31.22 -1.76
C GLN A 96 -28.28 -32.38 -1.21
N PHE A 97 -28.31 -33.54 -1.85
CA PHE A 97 -27.56 -34.73 -1.43
C PHE A 97 -26.03 -34.43 -1.44
N PHE A 98 -25.56 -33.70 -2.43
CA PHE A 98 -24.14 -33.33 -2.56
C PHE A 98 -23.80 -31.96 -1.98
N ALA A 99 -24.73 -31.25 -1.31
CA ALA A 99 -24.48 -29.92 -0.76
C ALA A 99 -23.30 -29.87 0.22
N TYR A 100 -22.97 -30.97 0.89
CA TYR A 100 -21.84 -31.09 1.81
C TYR A 100 -20.48 -30.89 1.12
N VAL A 101 -20.40 -31.01 -0.21
CA VAL A 101 -19.18 -30.75 -1.00
C VAL A 101 -18.95 -29.26 -1.19
N CYS A 102 -20.03 -28.48 -1.17
CA CYS A 102 -19.97 -27.05 -1.37
C CYS A 102 -19.38 -26.34 -0.14
N ARG A 103 -18.51 -25.39 -0.39
CA ARG A 103 -17.99 -24.47 0.63
C ARG A 103 -17.75 -23.10 0.03
N GLU A 104 -17.96 -22.07 0.82
CA GLU A 104 -17.71 -20.71 0.42
C GLU A 104 -16.20 -20.42 0.29
N LYS A 105 -15.86 -19.58 -0.69
CA LYS A 105 -14.53 -19.06 -0.85
C LYS A 105 -14.22 -18.10 0.31
N ARG A 106 -13.04 -18.23 0.89
CA ARG A 106 -12.51 -17.30 1.85
C ARG A 106 -11.10 -16.88 1.44
N ASP A 107 -10.91 -15.63 1.06
CA ASP A 107 -9.62 -15.10 0.67
C ASP A 107 -8.64 -15.01 1.86
N ALA A 108 -7.35 -15.18 1.59
CA ALA A 108 -6.30 -14.87 2.55
C ALA A 108 -6.39 -13.40 2.97
N THR A 109 -6.03 -13.11 4.21
CA THR A 109 -6.01 -11.75 4.74
C THR A 109 -4.62 -11.38 5.26
N VAL A 110 -4.32 -10.09 5.25
CA VAL A 110 -3.12 -9.52 5.85
C VAL A 110 -3.54 -8.49 6.89
N ARG A 111 -2.92 -8.57 8.07
CA ARG A 111 -2.96 -7.54 9.10
C ARG A 111 -1.58 -6.93 9.22
N PHE A 112 -1.52 -5.61 9.28
CA PHE A 112 -0.29 -4.86 9.50
C PHE A 112 -0.48 -3.95 10.71
N ASP A 113 0.47 -3.98 11.61
CA ASP A 113 0.51 -3.11 12.79
C ASP A 113 1.96 -2.82 13.21
N LYS A 114 2.15 -2.25 14.39
CA LYS A 114 3.48 -1.94 14.95
C LYS A 114 4.44 -3.13 15.08
N PHE A 115 3.94 -4.37 14.99
CA PHE A 115 4.74 -5.59 15.05
C PHE A 115 5.05 -6.15 13.65
N GLY A 116 4.50 -5.57 12.59
CA GLY A 116 4.68 -5.99 11.20
C GLY A 116 3.48 -6.73 10.63
N PHE A 117 3.74 -7.63 9.67
CA PHE A 117 2.70 -8.35 8.93
C PHE A 117 2.33 -9.68 9.59
N ALA A 118 1.03 -9.90 9.74
CA ALA A 118 0.43 -11.20 10.08
C ALA A 118 -0.53 -11.63 8.96
N TYR A 119 -0.41 -12.88 8.50
CA TYR A 119 -1.20 -13.43 7.39
C TYR A 119 -2.10 -14.54 7.88
N THR A 120 -3.31 -14.62 7.31
CA THR A 120 -4.24 -15.73 7.51
C THR A 120 -4.47 -16.42 6.17
N GLU A 121 -4.40 -17.76 6.15
CA GLU A 121 -4.58 -18.55 4.93
C GLU A 121 -5.99 -18.42 4.35
N GLY A 122 -6.05 -18.39 3.02
CA GLY A 122 -7.28 -18.47 2.27
C GLY A 122 -7.75 -19.92 2.08
N VAL A 123 -9.00 -20.09 1.76
CA VAL A 123 -9.61 -21.40 1.47
C VAL A 123 -10.39 -21.30 0.17
N ASP A 124 -10.04 -22.13 -0.82
CA ASP A 124 -10.77 -22.21 -2.08
C ASP A 124 -12.24 -22.54 -1.83
N GLY A 125 -13.14 -21.84 -2.51
CA GLY A 125 -14.54 -22.20 -2.58
C GLY A 125 -14.76 -23.38 -3.52
N VAL A 126 -15.80 -24.15 -3.28
CA VAL A 126 -16.22 -25.26 -4.16
C VAL A 126 -17.73 -25.17 -4.31
N SER A 127 -18.22 -25.27 -5.54
CA SER A 127 -19.65 -25.42 -5.84
C SER A 127 -19.86 -26.51 -6.86
N ILE A 128 -21.09 -27.06 -6.91
CA ILE A 128 -21.48 -28.00 -7.97
C ILE A 128 -21.61 -27.19 -9.28
N ASN A 129 -21.02 -27.70 -10.36
CA ASN A 129 -21.30 -27.18 -11.70
C ASN A 129 -22.66 -27.73 -12.17
N GLU A 130 -23.74 -27.05 -11.75
CA GLU A 130 -25.12 -27.48 -12.02
C GLU A 130 -25.38 -27.65 -13.53
N GLN A 131 -24.86 -26.70 -14.34
CA GLN A 131 -25.08 -26.77 -15.80
C GLN A 131 -24.42 -28.00 -16.40
N LYS A 132 -23.16 -28.27 -16.06
CA LYS A 132 -22.45 -29.45 -16.56
C LYS A 132 -23.05 -30.75 -16.03
N LEU A 133 -23.52 -30.77 -14.78
CA LEU A 133 -24.21 -31.92 -14.21
C LEU A 133 -25.52 -32.18 -14.95
N LEU A 134 -26.32 -31.15 -15.21
CA LEU A 134 -27.54 -31.21 -15.97
C LEU A 134 -27.30 -31.73 -17.39
N GLU A 135 -26.32 -31.18 -18.12
CA GLU A 135 -25.94 -31.65 -19.45
C GLU A 135 -25.59 -33.13 -19.45
N SER A 136 -24.78 -33.56 -18.46
CA SER A 136 -24.38 -34.96 -18.32
C SER A 136 -25.59 -35.88 -18.03
N VAL A 137 -26.53 -35.48 -17.17
CA VAL A 137 -27.73 -36.26 -16.85
C VAL A 137 -28.68 -36.35 -18.05
N LEU A 138 -28.84 -35.26 -18.80
CA LEU A 138 -29.70 -35.26 -20.00
C LEU A 138 -29.15 -36.12 -21.15
N ALA A 139 -27.81 -36.22 -21.26
CA ALA A 139 -27.11 -36.97 -22.29
C ALA A 139 -26.78 -38.42 -21.87
N CYS A 140 -26.99 -38.83 -20.62
CA CYS A 140 -26.52 -40.11 -20.12
C CYS A 140 -27.25 -41.30 -20.73
N HIS A 141 -26.55 -42.45 -20.82
CA HIS A 141 -27.12 -43.74 -21.10
C HIS A 141 -27.61 -44.41 -19.80
N ASN A 142 -28.49 -45.42 -19.95
CA ASN A 142 -29.05 -46.10 -18.79
C ASN A 142 -27.94 -46.78 -17.95
N GLY A 143 -27.88 -46.46 -16.67
CA GLY A 143 -26.89 -46.97 -15.73
C GLY A 143 -25.53 -46.27 -15.78
N GLU A 144 -25.39 -45.20 -16.55
CA GLU A 144 -24.14 -44.48 -16.67
C GLU A 144 -23.71 -43.83 -15.36
N LYS A 145 -22.38 -43.86 -15.08
CA LYS A 145 -21.77 -43.18 -13.94
C LYS A 145 -21.34 -41.79 -14.33
N ILE A 146 -21.89 -40.78 -13.66
CA ILE A 146 -21.52 -39.37 -13.82
C ILE A 146 -20.72 -38.95 -12.60
N VAL A 147 -19.45 -38.58 -12.80
CA VAL A 147 -18.66 -37.96 -11.73
C VAL A 147 -19.19 -36.54 -11.50
N LEU A 148 -19.52 -36.22 -10.25
CA LEU A 148 -20.07 -34.91 -9.86
C LEU A 148 -19.14 -33.77 -10.36
N PRO A 149 -19.60 -32.95 -11.30
CA PRO A 149 -18.76 -31.85 -11.80
C PRO A 149 -18.72 -30.70 -10.78
N LEU A 150 -17.52 -30.25 -10.46
CA LEU A 150 -17.29 -29.18 -9.49
C LEU A 150 -16.67 -27.95 -10.17
N LEU A 151 -17.01 -26.78 -9.62
CA LEU A 151 -16.36 -25.51 -9.88
C LEU A 151 -15.51 -25.15 -8.65
N VAL A 152 -14.23 -24.88 -8.87
CA VAL A 152 -13.32 -24.40 -7.83
C VAL A 152 -13.15 -22.89 -7.98
N HIS A 153 -13.55 -22.16 -6.96
CA HIS A 153 -13.41 -20.72 -6.85
C HIS A 153 -12.12 -20.41 -6.10
N LYS A 154 -11.06 -20.09 -6.84
CA LYS A 154 -9.74 -19.85 -6.25
C LYS A 154 -9.77 -18.67 -5.28
N ALA A 155 -9.27 -18.89 -4.05
CA ALA A 155 -9.04 -17.85 -3.07
C ALA A 155 -7.72 -17.14 -3.33
N THR A 156 -7.62 -15.88 -2.89
CA THR A 156 -6.34 -15.20 -2.79
C THR A 156 -5.45 -15.97 -1.79
N THR A 157 -4.19 -16.19 -2.16
CA THR A 157 -3.24 -16.93 -1.32
C THR A 157 -2.39 -15.98 -0.48
N VAL A 158 -1.79 -16.48 0.62
CA VAL A 158 -0.80 -15.73 1.41
C VAL A 158 0.40 -15.33 0.55
N GLU A 159 0.83 -16.17 -0.38
CA GLU A 159 1.92 -15.86 -1.31
C GLU A 159 1.60 -14.62 -2.17
N GLN A 160 0.38 -14.55 -2.72
CA GLN A 160 -0.06 -13.39 -3.47
C GLN A 160 -0.09 -12.11 -2.62
N LEU A 161 -0.48 -12.22 -1.34
CA LEU A 161 -0.42 -11.10 -0.40
C LEU A 161 1.01 -10.70 -0.07
N LYS A 162 1.91 -11.65 0.20
CA LYS A 162 3.34 -11.39 0.42
C LYS A 162 3.99 -10.68 -0.75
N ASN A 163 3.59 -11.02 -1.99
CA ASN A 163 4.08 -10.34 -3.18
C ASN A 163 3.57 -8.88 -3.30
N ARG A 164 2.51 -8.51 -2.57
CA ARG A 164 1.97 -7.15 -2.51
C ARG A 164 2.39 -6.38 -1.26
N THR A 165 3.16 -6.99 -0.37
CA THR A 165 3.63 -6.41 0.89
C THR A 165 5.15 -6.49 1.02
N GLN A 166 5.87 -6.42 -0.11
CA GLN A 166 7.33 -6.43 -0.13
C GLN A 166 7.91 -5.08 0.27
N LEU A 167 9.13 -5.09 0.80
CA LEU A 167 9.88 -3.87 1.06
C LEU A 167 10.18 -3.15 -0.26
N ARG A 168 9.66 -1.93 -0.40
CA ARG A 168 9.90 -1.05 -1.55
C ARG A 168 11.14 -0.20 -1.36
N ALA A 169 11.28 0.39 -0.17
CA ALA A 169 12.40 1.25 0.17
C ALA A 169 12.57 1.38 1.68
N THR A 170 13.77 1.79 2.06
CA THR A 170 14.11 2.21 3.43
C THR A 170 14.96 3.46 3.39
N PHE A 171 14.82 4.29 4.43
CA PHE A 171 15.68 5.44 4.63
C PHE A 171 15.92 5.72 6.10
N THR A 172 17.16 6.11 6.42
CA THR A 172 17.60 6.37 7.80
C THR A 172 18.25 7.75 7.89
N THR A 173 17.96 8.47 8.97
CA THR A 173 18.72 9.65 9.38
C THR A 173 19.24 9.51 10.80
N HIS A 174 20.36 10.19 11.09
CA HIS A 174 21.05 10.12 12.38
C HIS A 174 20.95 11.43 13.15
N PHE A 175 20.93 11.33 14.48
CA PHE A 175 20.90 12.48 15.39
C PHE A 175 21.86 12.29 16.59
N PRO A 176 23.19 12.13 16.33
CA PRO A 176 24.17 11.72 17.33
C PRO A 176 24.27 12.70 18.52
N ASN A 177 24.09 14.00 18.26
CA ASN A 177 24.25 15.08 19.23
C ASN A 177 22.93 15.55 19.86
N SER A 178 21.85 14.77 19.75
CA SER A 178 20.56 15.13 20.34
C SER A 178 20.51 14.85 21.82
N ASN A 179 19.86 15.77 22.58
CA ASN A 179 19.51 15.59 23.99
C ASN A 179 18.32 14.62 24.15
N ALA A 180 18.02 14.26 25.39
CA ALA A 180 16.98 13.29 25.74
C ALA A 180 15.57 13.73 25.27
N GLU A 181 15.26 15.03 25.40
CA GLU A 181 13.96 15.61 25.01
C GLU A 181 13.73 15.50 23.51
N ARG A 182 14.75 15.82 22.71
CA ARG A 182 14.67 15.70 21.26
C ARG A 182 14.55 14.24 20.81
N ILE A 183 15.30 13.33 21.44
CA ILE A 183 15.21 11.88 21.17
C ILE A 183 13.80 11.37 21.51
N HIS A 184 13.23 11.82 22.65
CA HIS A 184 11.87 11.50 23.04
C HIS A 184 10.84 11.95 21.99
N ASN A 185 10.92 13.19 21.51
CA ASN A 185 10.02 13.74 20.48
C ASN A 185 10.11 12.96 19.15
N ILE A 186 11.33 12.64 18.69
CA ILE A 186 11.55 11.81 17.51
C ILE A 186 10.90 10.43 17.69
N THR A 187 11.11 9.80 18.84
CA THR A 187 10.55 8.49 19.16
C THR A 187 9.02 8.51 19.20
N LEU A 188 8.44 9.53 19.82
CA LEU A 188 6.98 9.69 19.92
C LEU A 188 6.32 9.86 18.55
N ALA A 189 6.85 10.78 17.71
CA ALA A 189 6.35 11.00 16.37
C ALA A 189 6.51 9.75 15.48
N THR A 190 7.66 9.06 15.57
CA THR A 190 7.89 7.82 14.83
C THR A 190 6.91 6.72 15.24
N LYS A 191 6.62 6.59 16.54
CA LYS A 191 5.66 5.62 17.07
C LYS A 191 4.24 5.87 16.55
N SER A 192 3.82 7.13 16.39
CA SER A 192 2.50 7.47 15.82
C SER A 192 2.38 7.05 14.36
N LEU A 193 3.46 7.10 13.59
CA LEU A 193 3.50 6.72 12.17
C LEU A 193 3.67 5.22 11.95
N ASN A 194 4.21 4.51 12.95
CA ASN A 194 4.51 3.08 12.82
C ASN A 194 3.21 2.24 12.81
N GLY A 195 3.00 1.46 11.75
CA GLY A 195 1.81 0.65 11.54
C GLY A 195 0.74 1.35 10.69
N THR A 196 1.04 2.52 10.10
CA THR A 196 0.11 3.22 9.21
C THR A 196 -0.07 2.44 7.90
N ILE A 197 -1.32 2.30 7.48
CA ILE A 197 -1.72 1.77 6.18
C ILE A 197 -2.36 2.92 5.42
N VAL A 198 -2.00 3.06 4.13
CA VAL A 198 -2.61 4.02 3.23
C VAL A 198 -3.18 3.24 2.06
N ASP A 199 -4.51 3.13 2.00
CA ASP A 199 -5.20 2.37 0.97
C ASP A 199 -5.09 3.02 -0.41
N VAL A 200 -5.40 2.26 -1.47
CA VAL A 200 -5.37 2.76 -2.85
C VAL A 200 -6.33 3.94 -2.99
N GLY A 201 -5.82 5.07 -3.50
CA GLY A 201 -6.57 6.31 -3.63
C GLY A 201 -6.70 7.13 -2.35
N GLU A 202 -6.26 6.62 -1.20
CA GLU A 202 -6.31 7.34 0.07
C GLU A 202 -5.23 8.42 0.14
N LYS A 203 -5.58 9.53 0.81
CA LYS A 203 -4.65 10.63 1.10
C LYS A 203 -4.04 10.47 2.49
N PHE A 204 -2.71 10.40 2.54
CA PHE A 204 -1.93 10.49 3.76
C PHE A 204 -1.63 11.95 4.13
N SER A 205 -1.66 12.26 5.43
CA SER A 205 -1.18 13.51 6.04
C SER A 205 -0.38 13.19 7.30
N PHE A 206 0.88 13.64 7.32
CA PHE A 206 1.75 13.48 8.49
C PHE A 206 1.15 14.15 9.73
N ASN A 207 0.66 15.38 9.58
CA ASN A 207 0.09 16.15 10.68
C ASN A 207 -1.19 15.49 11.23
N GLN A 208 -1.99 14.86 10.37
CA GLN A 208 -3.19 14.15 10.80
C GLN A 208 -2.84 12.90 11.63
N VAL A 209 -1.82 12.14 11.22
CA VAL A 209 -1.40 10.92 11.91
C VAL A 209 -0.66 11.22 13.22
N VAL A 210 0.26 12.19 13.21
CA VAL A 210 1.10 12.53 14.35
C VAL A 210 0.36 13.40 15.39
N GLY A 211 -0.58 14.22 14.92
CA GLY A 211 -1.31 15.17 15.74
C GLY A 211 -0.49 16.41 16.12
N LYS A 212 -1.07 17.28 16.97
CA LYS A 212 -0.42 18.51 17.45
C LYS A 212 0.75 18.19 18.38
N ARG A 213 1.85 18.92 18.20
CA ARG A 213 3.06 18.79 19.01
C ARG A 213 2.99 19.66 20.25
N THR A 214 2.18 19.24 21.23
CA THR A 214 1.96 19.93 22.51
C THR A 214 2.48 19.10 23.69
N GLU A 215 2.73 19.74 24.83
CA GLU A 215 3.10 19.05 26.08
C GLU A 215 2.01 18.09 26.54
N GLN A 216 0.73 18.43 26.32
CA GLN A 216 -0.40 17.57 26.62
C GLN A 216 -0.39 16.26 25.81
N ASN A 217 0.14 16.31 24.58
CA ASN A 217 0.34 15.14 23.74
C ASN A 217 1.69 14.43 24.00
N GLY A 218 2.40 14.83 25.07
CA GLY A 218 3.64 14.20 25.51
C GLY A 218 4.91 14.71 24.86
N TYR A 219 4.84 15.75 24.00
CA TYR A 219 6.03 16.35 23.43
C TYR A 219 6.76 17.24 24.43
N LYS A 220 8.09 17.29 24.34
CA LYS A 220 8.96 18.04 25.21
C LYS A 220 9.57 19.23 24.48
N THR A 221 9.98 20.25 25.24
CA THR A 221 10.73 21.38 24.74
C THR A 221 12.14 20.95 24.30
N ALA A 222 12.50 21.27 23.08
CA ALA A 222 13.82 21.05 22.49
C ALA A 222 14.09 22.11 21.43
N LYS A 223 15.29 22.15 20.83
CA LYS A 223 15.61 23.13 19.78
C LYS A 223 14.76 22.92 18.54
N VAL A 224 14.05 23.97 18.13
CA VAL A 224 13.28 24.10 16.87
C VAL A 224 13.89 25.23 16.04
N ILE A 225 13.62 25.23 14.74
CA ILE A 225 13.99 26.30 13.82
C ILE A 225 12.77 27.21 13.66
N LEU A 226 12.90 28.48 14.08
CA LEU A 226 11.91 29.53 13.89
C LEU A 226 12.57 30.73 13.25
N ASP A 227 12.07 31.20 12.12
CA ASP A 227 12.58 32.37 11.37
C ASP A 227 14.09 32.33 11.11
N GLY A 228 14.63 31.15 10.85
CA GLY A 228 16.04 30.97 10.54
C GLY A 228 16.97 30.94 11.76
N VAL A 229 16.45 30.80 12.98
CA VAL A 229 17.27 30.66 14.21
C VAL A 229 16.80 29.45 15.03
N TYR A 230 17.73 28.90 15.83
CA TYR A 230 17.39 27.84 16.78
C TYR A 230 16.87 28.44 18.08
N VAL A 231 15.64 28.14 18.41
CA VAL A 231 14.98 28.53 19.69
C VAL A 231 14.48 27.30 20.43
N ASP A 232 14.19 27.47 21.72
CA ASP A 232 13.53 26.43 22.48
C ASP A 232 12.03 26.40 22.16
N GLY A 233 11.51 25.23 21.80
CA GLY A 233 10.11 25.04 21.43
C GLY A 233 9.67 23.58 21.58
N VAL A 234 8.36 23.36 21.76
CA VAL A 234 7.81 22.03 21.94
C VAL A 234 7.84 21.27 20.62
N GLY A 235 8.24 19.98 20.65
CA GLY A 235 8.27 19.13 19.46
C GLY A 235 9.54 19.20 18.62
N GLY A 236 10.62 19.81 19.15
CA GLY A 236 11.90 19.81 18.45
C GLY A 236 12.39 18.40 18.08
N GLY A 237 12.72 18.19 16.80
CA GLY A 237 13.11 16.91 16.23
C GLY A 237 12.07 16.28 15.29
N VAL A 238 10.78 16.65 15.36
CA VAL A 238 9.72 16.05 14.54
C VAL A 238 9.91 16.28 13.05
N CYS A 239 10.47 17.42 12.63
CA CYS A 239 10.81 17.66 11.22
C CYS A 239 11.90 16.71 10.68
N GLN A 240 12.74 16.12 11.53
CA GLN A 240 13.66 15.07 11.10
C GLN A 240 12.91 13.77 10.82
N VAL A 241 11.85 13.47 11.58
CA VAL A 241 10.98 12.30 11.35
C VAL A 241 10.25 12.42 9.99
N SER A 242 9.63 13.59 9.72
CA SER A 242 8.96 13.83 8.43
C SER A 242 9.95 13.81 7.26
N THR A 243 11.15 14.37 7.41
CA THR A 243 12.21 14.32 6.39
C THR A 243 12.67 12.89 6.12
N THR A 244 12.81 12.05 7.16
CA THR A 244 13.19 10.65 6.97
C THR A 244 12.11 9.88 6.23
N LEU A 245 10.84 10.06 6.61
CA LEU A 245 9.69 9.47 5.90
C LEU A 245 9.60 9.96 4.44
N TYR A 246 9.76 11.27 4.20
CA TYR A 246 9.78 11.87 2.86
C TYR A 246 10.76 11.15 1.93
N ASN A 247 11.98 10.95 2.40
CA ASN A 247 13.03 10.29 1.61
C ASN A 247 12.74 8.80 1.39
N ALA A 248 12.20 8.10 2.39
CA ALA A 248 11.77 6.71 2.22
C ALA A 248 10.66 6.59 1.16
N LEU A 249 9.70 7.54 1.14
CA LEU A 249 8.63 7.60 0.14
C LEU A 249 9.18 7.88 -1.26
N LEU A 250 10.12 8.84 -1.42
CA LEU A 250 10.76 9.12 -2.72
C LEU A 250 11.46 7.88 -3.28
N LEU A 251 12.22 7.16 -2.45
CA LEU A 251 12.89 5.91 -2.84
C LEU A 251 11.89 4.77 -3.12
N ALA A 252 10.69 4.86 -2.56
CA ALA A 252 9.59 3.93 -2.84
C ALA A 252 8.78 4.32 -4.10
N ASP A 253 9.25 5.27 -4.93
CA ASP A 253 8.54 5.78 -6.10
C ASP A 253 7.19 6.43 -5.76
N ILE A 254 7.15 7.10 -4.61
CA ILE A 254 6.01 7.92 -4.17
C ILE A 254 6.53 9.35 -4.06
N THR A 255 5.91 10.30 -4.75
CA THR A 255 6.32 11.71 -4.72
C THR A 255 5.37 12.50 -3.81
N PRO A 256 5.74 12.73 -2.53
CA PRO A 256 4.90 13.50 -1.62
C PRO A 256 5.01 15.01 -1.90
N SER A 257 3.98 15.75 -1.49
CA SER A 257 4.06 17.20 -1.31
C SER A 257 4.69 17.49 0.05
N ALA A 258 5.71 18.34 0.07
CA ALA A 258 6.44 18.72 1.28
C ALA A 258 6.96 20.16 1.18
N CYS A 259 7.03 20.85 2.32
CA CYS A 259 7.63 22.16 2.46
C CYS A 259 9.15 22.04 2.77
N GLN A 260 9.95 23.01 2.31
CA GLN A 260 11.36 23.12 2.71
C GLN A 260 11.51 23.79 4.08
N HIS A 261 12.59 23.49 4.77
CA HIS A 261 13.00 24.23 5.95
C HIS A 261 13.47 25.64 5.61
N SER A 262 13.41 26.53 6.57
CA SER A 262 14.00 27.89 6.44
C SER A 262 15.54 27.87 6.45
N LEU A 263 16.13 26.92 7.19
CA LEU A 263 17.57 26.65 7.22
C LEU A 263 17.88 25.29 6.61
N ILE A 264 19.09 25.16 6.06
CA ILE A 264 19.58 23.87 5.61
C ILE A 264 19.75 22.92 6.80
N SER A 265 19.24 21.69 6.67
CA SER A 265 19.45 20.63 7.66
C SER A 265 20.72 19.84 7.34
N ASN A 266 21.39 19.37 8.40
CA ASN A 266 22.67 18.63 8.28
C ASN A 266 22.51 17.10 8.27
N TYR A 267 21.29 16.57 8.41
CA TYR A 267 21.00 15.14 8.46
C TYR A 267 20.48 14.59 7.12
N VAL A 268 20.35 15.44 6.11
CA VAL A 268 19.91 15.06 4.75
C VAL A 268 20.56 15.97 3.71
N LEU A 269 20.64 15.52 2.47
CA LEU A 269 21.12 16.33 1.34
C LEU A 269 20.21 17.56 1.13
N ALA A 270 20.81 18.67 0.72
CA ALA A 270 20.09 19.91 0.43
C ALA A 270 18.93 19.66 -0.57
N GLY A 271 17.75 20.15 -0.26
CA GLY A 271 16.55 19.98 -1.08
C GLY A 271 15.76 18.69 -0.84
N PHE A 272 16.25 17.79 0.02
CA PHE A 272 15.54 16.55 0.39
C PHE A 272 14.94 16.60 1.80
N ASP A 273 14.80 17.76 2.36
CA ASP A 273 14.11 18.00 3.64
C ASP A 273 12.59 18.13 3.46
N ALA A 274 11.85 17.85 4.53
CA ALA A 274 10.41 18.00 4.60
C ALA A 274 10.01 18.60 5.94
N MET A 275 9.73 19.92 5.93
CA MET A 275 9.26 20.64 7.10
C MET A 275 7.79 20.31 7.38
N VAL A 276 7.46 20.15 8.65
CA VAL A 276 6.09 20.08 9.16
C VAL A 276 5.89 21.05 10.31
N SER A 277 4.70 21.62 10.42
CA SER A 277 4.32 22.51 11.52
C SER A 277 2.87 22.23 11.94
N ASP A 278 2.49 22.71 13.13
CA ASP A 278 1.10 22.58 13.59
C ASP A 278 0.14 23.46 12.79
N ILE A 279 0.68 24.43 12.03
CA ILE A 279 -0.06 25.36 11.19
C ILE A 279 0.62 25.42 9.82
N GLY A 280 -0.03 24.91 8.81
CA GLY A 280 0.27 25.12 7.38
C GLY A 280 1.22 24.12 6.72
N ALA A 281 2.42 23.85 7.25
CA ALA A 281 3.35 22.92 6.61
C ALA A 281 3.02 21.47 6.95
N ASP A 282 2.86 20.63 5.92
CA ASP A 282 2.56 19.20 6.06
C ASP A 282 3.33 18.37 5.02
N LEU A 283 3.49 17.08 5.31
CA LEU A 283 3.95 16.07 4.38
C LEU A 283 2.74 15.23 3.97
N THR A 284 2.34 15.32 2.71
CA THR A 284 1.15 14.65 2.21
C THR A 284 1.42 13.89 0.91
N PHE A 285 0.71 12.78 0.69
CA PHE A 285 0.65 12.11 -0.61
C PHE A 285 -0.70 11.40 -0.79
N VAL A 286 -1.03 11.06 -2.03
CA VAL A 286 -2.12 10.14 -2.35
C VAL A 286 -1.51 8.84 -2.83
N ASN A 287 -1.99 7.71 -2.32
CA ASN A 287 -1.53 6.41 -2.79
C ASN A 287 -2.11 6.11 -4.17
N ASN A 288 -1.37 6.45 -5.21
CA ASN A 288 -1.71 6.17 -6.61
C ASN A 288 -1.16 4.82 -7.11
N THR A 289 -0.66 3.96 -6.21
CA THR A 289 -0.21 2.62 -6.58
C THR A 289 -1.39 1.64 -6.67
N ALA A 290 -1.17 0.46 -7.20
CA ALA A 290 -2.21 -0.57 -7.34
C ALA A 290 -2.38 -1.45 -6.07
N SER A 291 -1.83 -1.03 -4.92
CA SER A 291 -1.84 -1.81 -3.67
C SER A 291 -1.75 -0.85 -2.48
N PRO A 292 -2.23 -1.22 -1.29
CA PRO A 292 -1.96 -0.48 -0.07
C PRO A 292 -0.47 -0.26 0.16
N ILE A 293 -0.12 0.90 0.72
CA ILE A 293 1.22 1.24 1.20
C ILE A 293 1.24 1.09 2.71
N TYR A 294 2.26 0.41 3.22
CA TYR A 294 2.43 0.17 4.64
C TYR A 294 3.69 0.90 5.11
N ILE A 295 3.55 1.68 6.18
CA ILE A 295 4.62 2.51 6.76
C ILE A 295 5.03 1.94 8.10
N GLN A 296 6.29 1.50 8.21
CA GLN A 296 6.89 1.08 9.47
C GLN A 296 7.99 2.05 9.85
N GLY A 297 7.95 2.56 11.07
CA GLY A 297 8.96 3.46 11.63
C GLY A 297 9.65 2.83 12.84
N ALA A 298 10.96 2.99 12.93
CA ALA A 298 11.77 2.51 14.04
C ALA A 298 12.79 3.55 14.48
N VAL A 299 12.97 3.69 15.79
CA VAL A 299 14.08 4.44 16.38
C VAL A 299 14.99 3.43 17.06
N GLN A 300 16.27 3.43 16.67
CA GLN A 300 17.27 2.56 17.26
C GLN A 300 18.53 3.37 17.58
N GLY A 301 18.88 3.44 18.86
CA GLY A 301 19.96 4.28 19.34
C GLY A 301 19.68 5.76 18.98
N LYS A 302 20.58 6.37 18.20
CA LYS A 302 20.48 7.76 17.71
C LYS A 302 20.20 7.82 16.20
N SER A 303 19.34 6.94 15.72
CA SER A 303 18.87 6.92 14.34
C SER A 303 17.36 6.67 14.26
N VAL A 304 16.73 7.22 13.25
CA VAL A 304 15.33 6.96 12.87
C VAL A 304 15.32 6.41 11.47
N THR A 305 14.57 5.33 11.29
CA THR A 305 14.43 4.62 10.00
C THR A 305 12.97 4.44 9.67
N PHE A 306 12.62 4.65 8.39
CA PHE A 306 11.33 4.26 7.84
C PHE A 306 11.51 3.19 6.77
N TYR A 307 10.60 2.23 6.80
CA TYR A 307 10.45 1.16 5.82
C TYR A 307 9.10 1.34 5.14
N ILE A 308 9.09 1.34 3.82
CA ILE A 308 7.89 1.44 3.00
C ILE A 308 7.66 0.10 2.31
N TYR A 309 6.48 -0.50 2.53
CA TYR A 309 6.10 -1.76 1.91
C TYR A 309 4.92 -1.57 0.97
N GLY A 310 4.79 -2.49 0.01
CA GLY A 310 3.73 -2.51 -1.00
C GLY A 310 4.09 -3.44 -2.16
N LEU A 311 3.51 -3.21 -3.33
CA LEU A 311 3.97 -3.86 -4.56
C LEU A 311 5.43 -3.50 -4.84
N PRO A 312 6.28 -4.42 -5.30
CA PRO A 312 7.67 -4.15 -5.62
C PRO A 312 7.86 -2.97 -6.57
N ASN A 313 8.87 -2.17 -6.35
CA ASN A 313 9.28 -1.13 -7.30
C ASN A 313 9.78 -1.75 -8.60
N LYS A 314 9.47 -1.09 -9.72
CA LYS A 314 10.09 -1.39 -11.02
C LYS A 314 11.52 -0.86 -11.12
N TRP A 315 11.83 0.16 -10.30
CA TRP A 315 13.04 0.98 -10.39
C TRP A 315 13.86 0.85 -9.12
N HIS A 316 15.18 0.84 -9.28
CA HIS A 316 16.08 1.29 -8.23
C HIS A 316 16.22 2.80 -8.36
N ILE A 317 15.98 3.54 -7.25
CA ILE A 317 15.94 5.00 -7.26
C ILE A 317 17.08 5.53 -6.41
N GLU A 318 17.84 6.45 -6.98
CA GLU A 318 18.90 7.19 -6.30
C GLU A 318 18.56 8.67 -6.24
N ARG A 319 19.15 9.36 -5.27
CA ARG A 319 18.95 10.79 -5.03
C ARG A 319 20.22 11.54 -5.27
N GLU A 320 20.15 12.63 -6.02
CA GLU A 320 21.23 13.57 -6.22
C GLU A 320 20.79 14.98 -5.79
N SER A 321 21.71 15.71 -5.13
CA SER A 321 21.55 17.13 -4.83
C SER A 321 22.68 17.91 -5.47
N ILE A 322 22.34 18.76 -6.44
CA ILE A 322 23.25 19.75 -6.98
C ILE A 322 23.09 21.02 -6.15
N ALA A 323 24.07 21.35 -5.34
CA ALA A 323 23.98 22.44 -4.39
C ALA A 323 25.09 23.51 -4.60
N GLN A 324 24.69 24.78 -4.61
CA GLN A 324 25.57 25.92 -4.60
C GLN A 324 25.50 26.58 -3.22
N VAL A 325 26.62 26.62 -2.52
CA VAL A 325 26.73 27.17 -1.17
C VAL A 325 27.15 28.65 -1.24
N GLU A 326 26.44 29.49 -0.49
CA GLU A 326 26.79 30.90 -0.23
C GLU A 326 27.21 30.98 1.25
N PRO A 327 28.53 31.22 1.55
CA PRO A 327 29.00 31.31 2.92
C PRO A 327 28.35 32.48 3.67
N PHE A 328 28.12 32.29 4.98
CA PHE A 328 27.67 33.39 5.84
C PHE A 328 28.83 34.33 6.16
N ASP A 329 28.52 35.61 6.41
CA ASP A 329 29.45 36.62 6.88
C ASP A 329 29.42 36.66 8.42
N THR A 330 30.51 37.21 9.01
CA THR A 330 30.58 37.49 10.44
C THR A 330 30.50 38.99 10.66
N THR A 331 29.46 39.42 11.38
CA THR A 331 29.31 40.82 11.82
C THR A 331 29.74 40.94 13.26
N GLU A 332 30.66 41.85 13.53
CA GLU A 332 31.08 42.20 14.88
C GLU A 332 30.24 43.38 15.41
N VAL A 333 29.80 43.28 16.64
CA VAL A 333 29.05 44.34 17.33
C VAL A 333 29.73 44.69 18.64
N VAL A 334 29.77 45.98 18.94
CA VAL A 334 30.25 46.50 20.24
C VAL A 334 29.04 47.12 20.94
N ASP A 335 28.67 46.57 22.06
CA ASP A 335 27.55 47.05 22.88
C ASP A 335 27.91 46.86 24.37
N GLU A 336 28.51 47.88 24.97
CA GLU A 336 28.99 47.88 26.35
C GLU A 336 27.84 47.74 27.35
N GLN A 337 26.67 48.23 27.01
CA GLN A 337 25.50 48.12 27.90
C GLN A 337 24.94 46.68 27.94
N LYS A 338 24.94 46.06 26.81
CA LYS A 338 24.42 44.69 26.67
C LYS A 338 25.42 43.59 27.06
N TYR A 339 26.74 43.89 26.82
CA TYR A 339 27.83 42.95 27.08
C TYR A 339 28.93 43.57 27.96
N PRO A 340 28.64 44.01 29.20
CA PRO A 340 29.58 44.75 30.04
C PRO A 340 30.79 43.91 30.47
N HIS A 341 30.77 42.59 30.31
CA HIS A 341 31.86 41.67 30.60
C HIS A 341 32.90 41.59 29.46
N LEU A 342 32.57 42.11 28.28
CA LEU A 342 33.47 42.16 27.12
C LEU A 342 34.18 43.54 27.11
N VAL A 343 35.30 43.63 27.79
CA VAL A 343 36.04 44.88 27.93
C VAL A 343 37.04 45.04 26.79
N TYR A 344 37.81 44.00 26.50
CA TYR A 344 38.90 44.03 25.53
C TYR A 344 38.53 43.45 24.19
N THR A 345 39.19 43.91 23.11
CA THR A 345 38.92 43.51 21.73
C THR A 345 39.19 42.03 21.45
N ASP A 346 40.00 41.36 22.27
CA ASP A 346 40.24 39.90 22.25
C ASP A 346 39.20 39.09 22.97
N GLN A 347 38.29 39.72 23.73
CA GLN A 347 37.16 39.08 24.39
C GLN A 347 35.95 39.09 23.45
N THR A 348 35.47 37.94 23.09
CA THR A 348 34.34 37.81 22.17
C THR A 348 33.27 36.82 22.70
N GLN A 349 32.03 37.09 22.32
CA GLN A 349 30.91 36.19 22.58
C GLN A 349 30.05 36.04 21.32
N VAL A 350 29.73 34.79 20.94
CA VAL A 350 28.81 34.54 19.85
C VAL A 350 27.40 34.87 20.31
N VAL A 351 26.79 35.87 19.69
CA VAL A 351 25.41 36.33 19.96
C VAL A 351 24.41 35.52 19.12
N ARG A 352 24.78 35.30 17.86
CA ARG A 352 23.99 34.50 16.92
C ARG A 352 24.94 33.67 16.07
N GLY A 353 24.67 32.37 15.95
CA GLY A 353 25.40 31.49 15.04
C GLY A 353 25.10 31.81 13.58
N GLY A 354 26.07 31.62 12.69
CA GLY A 354 25.89 31.75 11.24
C GLY A 354 25.34 30.43 10.62
N SER A 355 24.65 30.57 9.48
CA SER A 355 24.26 29.45 8.62
C SER A 355 24.43 29.85 7.15
N ASN A 356 25.08 28.98 6.37
CA ASN A 356 25.26 29.20 4.95
C ASN A 356 23.91 29.23 4.20
N GLY A 357 23.82 30.16 3.23
CA GLY A 357 22.80 30.08 2.19
C GLY A 357 23.08 28.93 1.23
N VAL A 358 22.06 28.31 0.72
CA VAL A 358 22.22 27.23 -0.26
C VAL A 358 21.11 27.30 -1.31
N LYS A 359 21.50 27.23 -2.59
CA LYS A 359 20.59 26.97 -3.70
C LYS A 359 20.78 25.53 -4.13
N SER A 360 19.71 24.73 -4.19
CA SER A 360 19.81 23.31 -4.55
C SER A 360 18.78 22.88 -5.59
N GLN A 361 19.15 21.86 -6.36
CA GLN A 361 18.27 21.09 -7.25
C GLN A 361 18.29 19.64 -6.77
N SER A 362 17.12 19.09 -6.51
CA SER A 362 16.95 17.69 -6.07
C SER A 362 16.49 16.85 -7.24
N ILE A 363 17.27 15.82 -7.57
CA ILE A 363 17.07 14.96 -8.72
C ILE A 363 16.89 13.52 -8.22
N LEU A 364 15.92 12.79 -8.80
CA LEU A 364 15.80 11.35 -8.67
C LEU A 364 16.27 10.70 -9.96
N HIS A 365 17.15 9.71 -9.82
CA HIS A 365 17.62 8.88 -10.91
C HIS A 365 16.97 7.50 -10.82
N TYR A 366 16.33 7.09 -11.91
CA TYR A 366 15.61 5.83 -12.02
C TYR A 366 16.42 4.82 -12.81
N TYR A 367 16.78 3.71 -12.20
CA TYR A 367 17.57 2.66 -12.81
C TYR A 367 16.72 1.41 -13.01
N GLN A 368 16.89 0.76 -14.16
CA GLN A 368 16.35 -0.57 -14.43
C GLN A 368 17.48 -1.49 -14.89
N ASN A 369 17.65 -2.61 -14.22
CA ASN A 369 18.73 -3.58 -14.48
C ASN A 369 20.13 -2.90 -14.51
N GLY A 370 20.38 -1.97 -13.57
CA GLY A 370 21.63 -1.23 -13.45
C GLY A 370 21.88 -0.14 -14.51
N LYS A 371 20.92 0.11 -15.42
CA LYS A 371 21.01 1.18 -16.41
C LYS A 371 20.12 2.35 -16.01
N LEU A 372 20.66 3.58 -16.10
CA LEU A 372 19.90 4.81 -15.91
C LEU A 372 18.85 4.93 -17.03
N VAL A 373 17.59 5.03 -16.67
CA VAL A 373 16.45 5.16 -17.59
C VAL A 373 15.93 6.60 -17.61
N GLU A 374 15.84 7.23 -16.45
CA GLU A 374 15.28 8.57 -16.30
C GLU A 374 15.98 9.33 -15.18
N SER A 375 16.10 10.65 -15.35
CA SER A 375 16.51 11.60 -14.29
C SER A 375 15.46 12.67 -14.16
N LYS A 376 14.82 12.76 -13.00
CA LYS A 376 13.70 13.66 -12.76
C LYS A 376 14.05 14.73 -11.73
N LEU A 377 14.03 16.00 -12.15
CA LEU A 377 14.10 17.11 -11.23
C LEU A 377 12.78 17.19 -10.44
N ILE A 378 12.85 17.01 -9.12
CA ILE A 378 11.66 17.00 -8.26
C ILE A 378 11.45 18.33 -7.53
N ARG A 379 12.54 19.04 -7.20
CA ARG A 379 12.45 20.30 -6.44
C ARG A 379 13.66 21.22 -6.68
N LYS A 380 13.44 22.55 -6.66
CA LYS A 380 14.46 23.57 -6.53
C LYS A 380 14.24 24.31 -5.23
N ASN A 381 15.28 24.49 -4.43
CA ASN A 381 15.20 25.10 -3.12
C ASN A 381 16.20 26.26 -2.98
N THR A 382 15.84 27.25 -2.15
CA THR A 382 16.73 28.31 -1.74
C THR A 382 16.65 28.46 -0.22
N TYR A 383 17.73 28.16 0.47
CA TYR A 383 17.91 28.38 1.89
C TYR A 383 18.62 29.68 2.07
N LYS A 384 18.03 30.59 2.86
CA LYS A 384 18.63 31.92 3.10
C LYS A 384 19.87 31.79 3.99
N LYS A 385 20.90 32.56 3.69
CA LYS A 385 22.04 32.69 4.60
C LYS A 385 21.63 33.48 5.86
N VAL A 386 22.23 33.13 6.97
CA VAL A 386 22.11 33.85 8.23
C VAL A 386 23.51 34.19 8.72
N ASP A 387 23.83 35.48 8.78
CA ASP A 387 25.16 35.93 9.19
C ASP A 387 25.39 35.69 10.68
N LYS A 388 26.63 35.34 11.02
CA LYS A 388 27.10 35.20 12.40
C LYS A 388 27.22 36.57 13.03
N ILE A 389 26.75 36.73 14.26
CA ILE A 389 26.95 37.95 15.06
C ILE A 389 27.82 37.60 16.25
N VAL A 390 28.91 38.38 16.41
CA VAL A 390 29.86 38.25 17.51
C VAL A 390 29.95 39.58 18.23
N ALA A 391 29.60 39.61 19.51
CA ALA A 391 29.91 40.77 20.36
C ALA A 391 31.36 40.74 20.79
N ARG A 392 32.00 41.92 20.81
CA ARG A 392 33.40 42.10 21.31
C ARG A 392 33.53 43.35 22.17
N GLY A 393 34.57 43.37 22.98
CA GLY A 393 34.97 44.59 23.69
C GLY A 393 35.60 45.64 22.75
N ASN A 394 35.74 46.86 23.24
CA ASN A 394 36.23 48.00 22.49
C ASN A 394 37.65 48.47 22.88
N LEU A 395 38.18 48.07 24.04
CA LEU A 395 39.46 48.48 24.51
C LEU A 395 40.59 47.56 24.02
N VAL A 396 41.66 48.11 23.58
CA VAL A 396 42.88 47.35 23.28
C VAL A 396 43.59 47.04 24.59
N ARG A 397 43.94 45.78 24.81
CA ARG A 397 44.70 45.36 25.97
C ARG A 397 46.03 46.12 26.00
N PRO A 398 46.42 46.79 27.11
CA PRO A 398 47.76 47.34 27.24
C PRO A 398 48.80 46.22 27.03
N MET A 399 49.80 46.47 26.22
CA MET A 399 50.95 45.56 26.15
C MET A 399 51.58 45.47 27.54
N GLU A 400 51.75 44.32 28.11
CA GLU A 400 52.56 44.11 29.29
C GLU A 400 53.98 44.52 28.92
N GLN A 401 54.49 45.64 29.58
CA GLN A 401 55.86 45.96 29.50
C GLN A 401 56.62 44.87 30.24
N PHE A 402 57.23 43.93 29.48
CA PHE A 402 58.23 43.06 30.08
C PHE A 402 59.31 43.95 30.65
N PRO A 403 59.68 43.86 31.96
CA PRO A 403 60.79 44.56 32.49
C PRO A 403 62.04 44.17 31.69
N LEU A 404 62.74 45.23 31.13
CA LEU A 404 64.05 45.01 30.52
C LEU A 404 64.92 44.34 31.57
N VAL A 405 65.27 43.07 31.35
CA VAL A 405 66.34 42.43 32.14
C VAL A 405 67.63 43.19 31.84
N GLN A 406 68.04 44.11 32.76
CA GLN A 406 69.40 44.69 32.75
C GLN A 406 70.36 43.49 32.90
N SER A 407 71.02 43.16 31.84
CA SER A 407 72.15 42.25 31.88
C SER A 407 73.35 43.12 32.45
N ASP A 408 73.55 43.01 33.75
CA ASP A 408 74.82 43.39 34.33
C ASP A 408 75.94 42.50 33.78
N LEU A 409 76.55 42.96 32.69
CA LEU A 409 77.82 42.41 32.25
C LEU A 409 78.86 42.86 33.24
N LEU A 410 79.15 42.13 34.28
CA LEU A 410 80.37 42.21 35.04
C LEU A 410 81.52 41.75 34.12
N LEU A 411 82.23 42.72 33.58
CA LEU A 411 83.56 42.54 33.06
C LEU A 411 84.50 42.39 34.25
N ASP A 412 84.82 41.21 34.68
CA ASP A 412 86.00 40.98 35.50
C ASP A 412 87.12 40.56 34.55
N GLY A 413 88.18 41.47 34.56
CA GLY A 413 89.41 41.24 33.88
C GLY A 413 90.34 40.32 34.66
N VAL A 414 91.20 39.75 33.93
CA VAL A 414 92.65 39.40 33.98
C VAL A 414 92.89 38.15 33.15
#